data_b6151c04d0f6533216c61ff6ecdf06fc
#
_entry.id   b6151c04d0f6533216c61ff6ecdf06fc
#
_cell.length_a   1.000
_cell.length_b   1.000
_cell.length_c   1.000
_cell.angle_alpha   90.00
_cell.angle_beta   90.00
_cell.angle_gamma   90.00
#
_symmetry.space_group_name_H-M   'P 1'
#
loop_
_entity.id
_entity.type
_entity.pdbx_description
1 polymer ?
#
loop_
_entity_poly.entity_id
_entity_poly.type
_entity_poly.pdbx_seq_one_letter_code
_entity_poly.pdbx_strand_id
1 'polypeptide(L)' 'MRNENLLEEIVSGKQVFFENSFEETAFKNLLKGGYEAKQKGGKPYLVVGKPNKLVDAWLEGKMISKAEYEKY' A
#
# COMPACT_ATOMS: atom_id res chain seq x y z
N MET A 1 7.91 8.24 -11.44
CA MET A 1 8.01 6.93 -12.10
C MET A 1 6.84 6.06 -11.68
N ARG A 2 6.24 5.36 -12.60
CA ARG A 2 5.06 4.54 -12.30
C ARG A 2 5.45 3.20 -11.68
N ASN A 3 4.59 2.71 -10.80
CA ASN A 3 4.74 1.39 -10.18
C ASN A 3 3.98 0.33 -10.97
N GLU A 4 4.39 0.10 -12.21
CA GLU A 4 3.71 -0.87 -13.05
C GLU A 4 3.78 -2.28 -12.48
N ASN A 5 4.92 -2.65 -11.91
CA ASN A 5 5.07 -3.97 -11.29
C ASN A 5 4.13 -4.14 -10.10
N LEU A 6 3.93 -3.08 -9.33
CA LEU A 6 3.03 -3.12 -8.19
C LEU A 6 1.60 -3.43 -8.65
N LEU A 7 1.11 -2.72 -9.65
CA LEU A 7 -0.23 -2.94 -10.16
C LEU A 7 -0.40 -4.32 -10.78
N GLU A 8 0.61 -4.81 -11.49
CA GLU A 8 0.58 -6.15 -12.05
C GLU A 8 0.47 -7.22 -10.97
N GLU A 9 1.20 -7.07 -9.89
CA GLU A 9 1.15 -8.03 -8.81
C GLU A 9 -0.19 -8.02 -8.09
N ILE A 10 -0.77 -6.84 -7.90
CA ILE A 10 -2.10 -6.73 -7.31
C ILE A 10 -3.13 -7.42 -8.20
N VAL A 11 -3.09 -7.17 -9.49
CA VAL A 11 -4.04 -7.75 -10.43
C VAL A 11 -3.90 -9.26 -10.50
N SER A 12 -2.69 -9.79 -10.37
CA SER A 12 -2.47 -11.24 -10.39
C SER A 12 -2.81 -11.92 -9.07
N GLY A 13 -3.32 -11.20 -8.08
CA GLY A 13 -3.78 -11.78 -6.83
C GLY A 13 -2.72 -11.96 -5.76
N LYS A 14 -1.55 -11.40 -5.96
CA LYS A 14 -0.49 -11.46 -4.95
C LYS A 14 -0.66 -10.37 -3.93
N GLN A 15 -0.33 -10.68 -2.67
CA GLN A 15 -0.30 -9.68 -1.63
C GLN A 15 1.00 -8.90 -1.74
N VAL A 16 0.90 -7.58 -1.78
CA VAL A 16 2.06 -6.70 -1.85
C VAL A 16 1.95 -5.63 -0.79
N PHE A 17 3.09 -5.05 -0.46
CA PHE A 17 3.19 -3.96 0.51
C PHE A 17 3.86 -2.79 -0.19
N PHE A 18 3.32 -1.61 0.00
CA PHE A 18 3.87 -0.40 -0.63
C PHE A 18 3.61 0.80 0.27
N GLU A 19 4.35 1.87 0.02
CA GLU A 19 4.23 3.05 0.87
C GLU A 19 4.10 4.32 0.06
N ASN A 20 3.41 5.29 0.64
CA ASN A 20 3.45 6.67 0.23
C ASN A 20 4.31 7.40 1.26
N SER A 21 5.58 7.59 0.95
CA SER A 21 6.51 8.18 1.92
C SER A 21 6.20 9.64 2.20
N PHE A 22 5.60 10.33 1.25
CA PHE A 22 5.19 11.71 1.42
C PHE A 22 4.12 11.84 2.51
N GLU A 23 3.17 10.92 2.52
CA GLU A 23 2.09 10.88 3.51
C GLU A 23 2.44 10.02 4.72
N GLU A 24 3.61 9.41 4.74
CA GLU A 24 4.07 8.51 5.79
C GLU A 24 3.02 7.41 6.08
N THR A 25 2.49 6.82 5.02
CA THR A 25 1.46 5.79 5.10
C THR A 25 1.86 4.59 4.27
N ALA A 26 1.78 3.40 4.85
CA ALA A 26 2.02 2.15 4.14
C ALA A 26 0.69 1.47 3.86
N PHE A 27 0.64 0.68 2.80
CA PHE A 27 -0.56 -0.01 2.36
C PHE A 27 -0.27 -1.47 2.09
N LYS A 28 -1.29 -2.28 2.26
CA LYS A 28 -1.26 -3.70 1.95
C LYS A 28 -2.56 -4.05 1.25
N ASN A 29 -2.48 -4.72 0.09
CA ASN A 29 -3.69 -5.20 -0.56
C ASN A 29 -4.18 -6.45 0.15
N LEU A 30 -5.49 -6.56 0.30
CA LEU A 30 -6.12 -7.71 0.94
C LEU A 30 -6.54 -8.70 -0.14
N LEU A 31 -6.29 -9.99 0.09
CA LEU A 31 -6.60 -11.01 -0.90
C LEU A 31 -8.09 -11.12 -1.20
N LYS A 32 -8.92 -10.69 -0.25
CA LYS A 32 -10.38 -10.66 -0.43
C LYS A 32 -10.87 -9.38 -1.09
N GLY A 33 -9.97 -8.52 -1.49
CA GLY A 33 -10.28 -7.21 -2.03
C GLY A 33 -10.14 -6.11 -1.00
N GLY A 34 -9.85 -4.90 -1.47
CA GLY A 34 -9.63 -3.76 -0.58
C GLY A 34 -8.20 -3.65 -0.09
N TYR A 35 -7.98 -2.69 0.78
CA TYR A 35 -6.65 -2.35 1.27
C TYR A 35 -6.68 -2.10 2.75
N GLU A 36 -5.55 -2.43 3.39
CA GLU A 36 -5.26 -2.05 4.75
C GLU A 36 -4.17 -0.99 4.70
N ALA A 37 -4.27 0.01 5.55
CA ALA A 37 -3.26 1.05 5.62
C ALA A 37 -2.74 1.18 7.04
N LYS A 38 -1.53 1.71 7.15
CA LYS A 38 -0.90 1.92 8.44
C LYS A 38 -0.10 3.21 8.37
N GLN A 39 -0.46 4.18 9.20
CA GLN A 39 0.33 5.39 9.32
C GLN A 39 1.55 5.11 10.16
N LYS A 40 2.63 5.84 9.90
CA LYS A 40 3.88 5.65 10.62
C LYS A 40 3.65 5.79 12.13
N GLY A 41 3.98 4.74 12.85
CA GLY A 41 3.77 4.70 14.29
C GLY A 41 2.35 4.41 14.72
N GLY A 42 1.44 4.22 13.77
CA GLY A 42 0.04 3.97 14.09
C GLY A 42 -0.37 2.51 13.97
N LYS A 43 -1.65 2.25 14.17
CA LYS A 43 -2.22 0.92 14.02
C LYS A 43 -2.82 0.76 12.64
N PRO A 44 -2.86 -0.48 12.11
CA PRO A 44 -3.48 -0.73 10.81
C PRO A 44 -4.97 -0.43 10.85
N TYR A 45 -5.50 0.04 9.73
CA TYR A 45 -6.93 0.29 9.57
C TYR A 45 -7.36 -0.04 8.14
N LEU A 46 -8.64 -0.33 7.96
CA LEU A 46 -9.17 -0.62 6.64
C LEU A 46 -9.36 0.68 5.86
N VAL A 47 -8.93 0.66 4.61
CA VAL A 47 -9.08 1.82 3.73
C VAL A 47 -10.48 1.79 3.13
N VAL A 48 -11.20 2.90 3.25
CA VAL A 48 -12.53 3.05 2.67
C VAL A 48 -12.42 3.90 1.41
N GLY A 49 -12.92 3.37 0.30
CA GLY A 49 -12.86 4.06 -0.98
C GLY A 49 -11.46 4.11 -1.56
N LYS A 50 -11.18 5.15 -2.30
CA LYS A 50 -9.88 5.33 -2.95
C LYS A 50 -9.31 6.71 -2.61
N PRO A 51 -8.80 6.91 -1.40
CA PRO A 51 -8.24 8.20 -1.02
C PRO A 51 -7.02 8.54 -1.88
N ASN A 52 -6.77 9.83 -2.02
CA ASN A 52 -5.67 10.30 -2.88
C ASN A 52 -4.31 9.70 -2.50
N LYS A 53 -4.04 9.54 -1.21
CA LYS A 53 -2.76 8.98 -0.79
C LYS A 53 -2.59 7.52 -1.22
N LEU A 54 -3.66 6.76 -1.33
CA LEU A 54 -3.61 5.40 -1.87
C LEU A 54 -3.33 5.43 -3.37
N VAL A 55 -4.03 6.29 -4.09
CA VAL A 55 -3.83 6.43 -5.55
C VAL A 55 -2.41 6.89 -5.84
N ASP A 56 -1.90 7.85 -5.09
CA ASP A 56 -0.53 8.32 -5.24
C ASP A 56 0.48 7.20 -4.97
N ALA A 57 0.20 6.36 -3.98
CA ALA A 57 1.07 5.22 -3.68
C ALA A 57 1.08 4.20 -4.81
N TRP A 58 -0.07 3.97 -5.47
CA TRP A 58 -0.12 3.10 -6.64
C TRP A 58 0.76 3.61 -7.78
N LEU A 59 0.75 4.92 -7.99
CA LEU A 59 1.40 5.52 -9.17
C LEU A 59 2.87 5.82 -8.91
N GLU A 60 3.20 6.32 -7.74
CA GLU A 60 4.54 6.83 -7.45
C GLU A 60 5.13 6.32 -6.14
N GLY A 61 4.42 5.51 -5.40
CA GLY A 61 4.91 4.96 -4.15
C GLY A 61 6.00 3.93 -4.37
N LYS A 62 6.50 3.38 -3.27
CA LYS A 62 7.61 2.45 -3.29
C LYS A 62 7.14 1.12 -2.71
N MET A 63 7.51 0.01 -3.35
CA MET A 63 7.24 -1.31 -2.78
C MET A 63 8.15 -1.54 -1.59
N ILE A 64 7.59 -2.09 -0.53
CA ILE A 64 8.33 -2.41 0.70
C ILE A 64 8.11 -3.86 1.04
N SER A 65 8.91 -4.38 1.97
CA SER A 65 8.75 -5.75 2.44
C SER A 65 7.66 -5.84 3.50
N LYS A 66 7.22 -7.07 3.79
CA LYS A 66 6.29 -7.31 4.88
C LYS A 66 6.86 -6.81 6.20
N ALA A 67 8.14 -7.06 6.45
CA ALA A 67 8.79 -6.61 7.67
C ALA A 67 8.80 -5.09 7.78
N GLU A 68 9.05 -4.40 6.69
CA GLU A 68 9.01 -2.94 6.68
C GLU A 68 7.60 -2.43 6.96
N TYR A 69 6.59 -3.08 6.39
CA TYR A 69 5.20 -2.72 6.65
C TYR A 69 4.87 -2.87 8.14
N GLU A 70 5.28 -3.97 8.73
CA GLU A 70 4.98 -4.24 10.15
C GLU A 70 5.69 -3.27 11.08
N LYS A 71 6.83 -2.74 10.66
CA LYS A 71 7.56 -1.75 11.45
C LYS A 71 7.06 -0.33 11.24
N TYR A 72 6.21 -0.14 10.28
CA TYR A 72 5.72 1.18 9.94
C TYR A 72 4.93 1.77 11.10
#